data_48b075615e6b2e872030e4c771a69939
#
_entry.id   48b075615e6b2e872030e4c771a69939
#
_cell.length_a   1.000
_cell.length_b   1.000
_cell.length_c   1.000
_cell.angle_alpha   90.00
_cell.angle_beta   90.00
_cell.angle_gamma   90.00
#
_symmetry.space_group_name_H-M   'P 1'
#
loop_
_entity.id
_entity.type
_entity.pdbx_description
1 polymer ?
#
loop_
_entity_poly.entity_id
_entity_poly.type
_entity_poly.pdbx_seq_one_letter_code
_entity_poly.pdbx_strand_id
1 'polypeptide(L)'
;MNKKTKTLVLSLFMSTLLLAACTNGSSTEQSSTNTDPDANEGGTTTIHTVTSEYTSAKYPKGDDITNNVWIKRYKEKFNIDVKTDWVSDEYDTKLNLAIASNDLPDVFRVNPSQLRQLVEADMVMDLTDVFEQNASDRLKGYMEADADSYESGKKDGKLYGIPQMHWGLIEQPDFIWIRNDWKEELALQDPKSVEDIKNIALKFMEKHGGYGIAVDQSLDYLNLLAIAWNAHPDLWMEDTSGKLVYGSVQSEMKNALAEWSEWYKRGIIDPEFAIKDFNAMNADIVAGKVGIQPYYQWWGYNPGVDTVSNLGKDAIFYPYIIPTIDGKEAKQSIFFANNNYIVMKKGFKSPQEVIKILNDYAYIVDEGNGKESTETLSALLDNDIAHVVGAFRVLNPNSDYEQFEAVSAALQSKDTSGLTTSGMWQKYNNSVEFMENATPGAVGDYLQQGAPKNAYSLAKKVLDSENYTKTALWGVTPEVLSSYGTTLDDILTEGFTKIIMGSESIDYFDVVVQNWRAAGGDEATQAVNDAYGK
;
A
#
# COMPACT_ATOMS: atom_id res chain seq x y z
N MET A 1 -52.73 5.66 -24.67
CA MET A 1 -52.99 4.95 -25.94
C MET A 1 -51.66 4.36 -26.35
N ASN A 2 -51.33 3.12 -26.46
CA ASN A 2 -52.03 1.83 -26.54
C ASN A 2 -51.12 0.75 -25.89
N LYS A 3 -51.76 -0.10 -25.12
CA LYS A 3 -51.29 -1.41 -24.66
C LYS A 3 -51.02 -2.33 -25.85
N LYS A 4 -50.01 -3.23 -25.73
CA LYS A 4 -50.17 -4.63 -26.23
C LYS A 4 -49.30 -5.58 -25.40
N THR A 5 -50.00 -6.36 -24.65
CA THR A 5 -49.65 -7.63 -23.98
C THR A 5 -49.55 -8.76 -25.01
N LYS A 6 -48.64 -9.73 -24.82
CA LYS A 6 -48.72 -11.14 -25.27
C LYS A 6 -47.74 -11.95 -24.46
N THR A 7 -48.10 -12.71 -23.45
CA THR A 7 -48.68 -14.05 -23.37
C THR A 7 -47.69 -15.19 -23.68
N LEU A 8 -47.43 -15.93 -22.61
CA LEU A 8 -46.86 -17.25 -22.37
C LEU A 8 -47.02 -18.27 -23.49
N VAL A 9 -46.00 -19.13 -23.71
CA VAL A 9 -46.23 -20.56 -24.00
C VAL A 9 -45.14 -21.39 -23.28
N LEU A 10 -45.65 -22.26 -22.44
CA LEU A 10 -45.00 -23.36 -21.72
C LEU A 10 -45.05 -24.59 -22.65
N SER A 11 -43.94 -25.30 -22.83
CA SER A 11 -44.00 -26.67 -23.36
C SER A 11 -42.98 -27.57 -22.69
N LEU A 12 -43.55 -28.43 -21.90
CA LEU A 12 -43.02 -29.63 -21.26
C LEU A 12 -42.82 -30.73 -22.32
N PHE A 13 -41.66 -31.37 -22.38
CA PHE A 13 -41.52 -32.69 -23.01
C PHE A 13 -40.66 -33.61 -22.14
N MET A 14 -41.34 -34.67 -21.74
CA MET A 14 -40.89 -35.82 -20.97
C MET A 14 -40.93 -37.01 -21.91
N SER A 15 -39.92 -37.83 -21.98
CA SER A 15 -39.91 -39.24 -22.43
C SER A 15 -38.46 -39.74 -22.57
N THR A 16 -38.00 -40.77 -22.07
CA THR A 16 -38.28 -42.11 -21.54
C THR A 16 -37.04 -42.96 -21.83
N LEU A 17 -36.71 -43.77 -20.84
CA LEU A 17 -35.66 -44.83 -20.80
C LEU A 17 -35.64 -45.76 -21.99
N LEU A 18 -34.45 -46.31 -22.27
CA LEU A 18 -34.32 -47.72 -22.62
C LEU A 18 -32.95 -48.28 -22.15
N LEU A 19 -33.05 -49.31 -21.30
CA LEU A 19 -32.00 -50.23 -20.92
C LEU A 19 -31.72 -51.23 -22.07
N ALA A 20 -30.48 -51.61 -22.22
CA ALA A 20 -30.16 -52.95 -22.72
C ALA A 20 -28.85 -53.43 -22.10
N ALA A 21 -28.94 -54.57 -21.45
CA ALA A 21 -27.89 -55.29 -20.74
C ALA A 21 -27.35 -56.46 -21.59
N CYS A 22 -26.28 -57.07 -21.02
CA CYS A 22 -25.69 -58.40 -21.31
C CYS A 22 -24.55 -58.44 -22.36
N THR A 23 -23.44 -59.13 -22.15
CA THR A 23 -23.04 -60.25 -21.28
C THR A 23 -21.55 -60.56 -21.41
N ASN A 24 -20.97 -61.07 -20.30
CA ASN A 24 -19.92 -62.08 -20.14
C ASN A 24 -18.54 -62.02 -20.84
N GLY A 25 -17.50 -62.13 -19.98
CA GLY A 25 -16.48 -63.14 -20.20
C GLY A 25 -15.11 -62.91 -19.59
N SER A 26 -14.85 -63.62 -18.48
CA SER A 26 -13.57 -64.17 -18.00
C SER A 26 -12.47 -63.32 -17.39
N SER A 27 -12.31 -63.56 -16.13
CA SER A 27 -11.19 -63.42 -15.21
C SER A 27 -9.78 -63.62 -15.79
N THR A 28 -8.88 -62.70 -15.46
CA THR A 28 -7.49 -63.07 -15.10
C THR A 28 -7.03 -62.07 -14.04
N GLU A 29 -6.73 -62.57 -12.87
CA GLU A 29 -6.05 -61.86 -11.78
C GLU A 29 -4.66 -61.44 -12.26
N GLN A 30 -4.40 -60.14 -12.24
CA GLN A 30 -3.04 -59.61 -12.25
C GLN A 30 -2.89 -58.55 -11.18
N SER A 31 -2.08 -58.92 -10.22
CA SER A 31 -1.58 -58.07 -9.13
C SER A 31 -1.19 -56.67 -9.63
N SER A 32 -1.95 -55.65 -9.26
CA SER A 32 -1.56 -54.27 -9.47
C SER A 32 -0.79 -53.80 -8.23
N THR A 33 0.51 -53.74 -8.36
CA THR A 33 1.35 -52.84 -7.58
C THR A 33 0.86 -51.42 -7.79
N ASN A 34 0.35 -50.76 -6.74
CA ASN A 34 0.12 -49.34 -6.71
C ASN A 34 1.47 -48.62 -6.89
N THR A 35 1.79 -48.23 -8.09
CA THR A 35 2.72 -47.15 -8.38
C THR A 35 1.89 -45.90 -8.51
N ASP A 36 2.11 -44.97 -7.60
CA ASP A 36 1.62 -43.59 -7.59
C ASP A 36 2.14 -42.89 -8.87
N PRO A 37 1.29 -42.38 -9.77
CA PRO A 37 1.76 -41.81 -11.02
C PRO A 37 1.79 -40.27 -10.92
N ASP A 38 2.65 -39.69 -10.10
CA ASP A 38 2.94 -38.25 -10.15
C ASP A 38 4.33 -37.88 -9.61
N ALA A 39 5.36 -38.62 -10.07
CA ALA A 39 6.71 -38.07 -10.12
C ALA A 39 7.00 -37.73 -11.58
N ASN A 40 6.57 -36.55 -12.03
CA ASN A 40 6.78 -36.12 -13.42
C ASN A 40 8.18 -35.49 -13.53
N GLU A 41 9.18 -36.31 -13.69
CA GLU A 41 10.51 -35.87 -14.11
C GLU A 41 10.43 -35.35 -15.55
N GLY A 42 10.30 -34.02 -15.74
CA GLY A 42 10.40 -33.34 -17.03
C GLY A 42 9.11 -32.73 -17.60
N GLY A 43 7.98 -32.78 -16.89
CA GLY A 43 6.72 -32.14 -17.31
C GLY A 43 6.66 -30.64 -17.00
N THR A 44 5.85 -29.87 -17.75
CA THR A 44 5.52 -28.48 -17.43
C THR A 44 4.61 -28.45 -16.20
N THR A 45 4.98 -27.71 -15.16
CA THR A 45 4.10 -27.43 -14.02
C THR A 45 3.13 -26.31 -14.40
N THR A 46 1.83 -26.53 -14.27
CA THR A 46 0.82 -25.49 -14.44
C THR A 46 0.37 -24.98 -13.09
N ILE A 47 0.29 -23.65 -12.92
CA ILE A 47 -0.20 -22.97 -11.72
C ILE A 47 -1.36 -22.08 -12.13
N HIS A 48 -2.54 -22.30 -11.56
CA HIS A 48 -3.70 -21.44 -11.74
C HIS A 48 -3.68 -20.31 -10.73
N THR A 49 -3.90 -19.07 -11.19
CA THR A 49 -3.94 -17.86 -10.36
C THR A 49 -5.02 -16.90 -10.84
N VAL A 50 -5.19 -15.82 -10.09
CA VAL A 50 -6.07 -14.70 -10.40
C VAL A 50 -5.35 -13.40 -10.11
N THR A 51 -5.69 -12.31 -10.81
CA THR A 51 -5.01 -11.03 -10.63
C THR A 51 -5.95 -9.85 -10.76
N SER A 52 -5.52 -8.71 -10.21
CA SER A 52 -6.17 -7.42 -10.44
C SER A 52 -5.70 -6.81 -11.77
N GLU A 53 -6.56 -6.00 -12.39
CA GLU A 53 -6.13 -5.12 -13.50
C GLU A 53 -5.11 -4.09 -12.99
N TYR A 54 -4.14 -3.77 -13.83
CA TYR A 54 -3.18 -2.71 -13.57
C TYR A 54 -3.18 -1.72 -14.75
N THR A 55 -4.10 -0.76 -14.69
CA THR A 55 -4.45 0.11 -15.82
C THR A 55 -3.34 1.07 -16.26
N SER A 56 -2.37 1.37 -15.37
CA SER A 56 -1.21 2.20 -15.72
C SER A 56 -0.10 1.43 -16.44
N ALA A 57 -0.18 0.09 -16.47
CA ALA A 57 0.82 -0.74 -17.16
C ALA A 57 0.70 -0.59 -18.68
N LYS A 58 1.85 -0.39 -19.32
CA LYS A 58 1.96 -0.42 -20.78
C LYS A 58 2.70 -1.68 -21.19
N TYR A 59 2.09 -2.46 -22.03
CA TYR A 59 2.64 -3.72 -22.50
C TYR A 59 3.03 -3.63 -23.98
N PRO A 60 4.07 -4.35 -24.42
CA PRO A 60 4.35 -4.56 -25.84
C PRO A 60 3.14 -5.15 -26.56
N LYS A 61 3.08 -4.98 -27.87
CA LYS A 61 1.98 -5.50 -28.69
C LYS A 61 1.83 -7.02 -28.53
N GLY A 62 0.68 -7.46 -28.02
CA GLY A 62 0.33 -8.85 -27.80
C GLY A 62 0.63 -9.35 -26.38
N ASP A 63 1.15 -8.49 -25.51
CA ASP A 63 1.30 -8.73 -24.08
C ASP A 63 0.19 -8.04 -23.29
N ASP A 64 -0.07 -8.55 -22.09
CA ASP A 64 -1.02 -8.03 -21.11
C ASP A 64 -0.64 -8.53 -19.69
N ILE A 65 -1.47 -8.27 -18.70
CA ILE A 65 -1.22 -8.70 -17.31
C ILE A 65 -1.12 -10.23 -17.18
N THR A 66 -1.72 -11.00 -18.09
CA THR A 66 -1.73 -12.47 -18.07
C THR A 66 -0.63 -13.10 -18.90
N ASN A 67 0.02 -12.32 -19.76
CA ASN A 67 1.09 -12.77 -20.66
C ASN A 67 2.15 -11.68 -20.81
N ASN A 68 2.99 -11.53 -19.82
CA ASN A 68 4.03 -10.51 -19.77
C ASN A 68 5.43 -11.12 -19.60
N VAL A 69 6.42 -10.28 -19.44
CA VAL A 69 7.82 -10.67 -19.30
C VAL A 69 8.06 -11.65 -18.14
N TRP A 70 7.33 -11.54 -17.03
CA TRP A 70 7.45 -12.45 -15.89
C TRP A 70 6.86 -13.83 -16.20
N ILE A 71 5.66 -13.88 -16.78
CA ILE A 71 5.00 -15.14 -17.17
C ILE A 71 5.87 -15.91 -18.17
N LYS A 72 6.43 -15.21 -19.15
CA LYS A 72 7.38 -15.79 -20.11
C LYS A 72 8.64 -16.30 -19.43
N ARG A 73 9.22 -15.54 -18.51
CA ARG A 73 10.39 -15.92 -17.72
C ARG A 73 10.15 -17.19 -16.91
N TYR A 74 9.00 -17.30 -16.22
CA TYR A 74 8.67 -18.51 -15.46
C TYR A 74 8.60 -19.74 -16.35
N LYS A 75 8.03 -19.58 -17.53
CA LYS A 75 7.99 -20.66 -18.54
C LYS A 75 9.37 -21.04 -19.04
N GLU A 76 10.17 -20.08 -19.44
CA GLU A 76 11.49 -20.31 -20.05
C GLU A 76 12.52 -20.83 -19.03
N LYS A 77 12.56 -20.21 -17.84
CA LYS A 77 13.59 -20.51 -16.84
C LYS A 77 13.26 -21.73 -15.99
N PHE A 78 11.98 -21.93 -15.65
CA PHE A 78 11.56 -22.95 -14.69
C PHE A 78 10.64 -24.02 -15.28
N ASN A 79 10.21 -23.89 -16.52
CA ASN A 79 9.17 -24.70 -17.14
C ASN A 79 7.85 -24.67 -16.36
N ILE A 80 7.52 -23.50 -15.77
CA ILE A 80 6.27 -23.22 -15.06
C ILE A 80 5.34 -22.41 -15.96
N ASP A 81 4.13 -22.91 -16.17
CA ASP A 81 3.07 -22.27 -16.96
C ASP A 81 2.03 -21.66 -16.00
N VAL A 82 2.10 -20.34 -15.78
CA VAL A 82 1.13 -19.62 -14.93
C VAL A 82 -0.09 -19.28 -15.78
N LYS A 83 -1.26 -19.73 -15.35
CA LYS A 83 -2.57 -19.50 -15.97
C LYS A 83 -3.41 -18.58 -15.10
N THR A 84 -3.79 -17.44 -15.65
CA THR A 84 -4.70 -16.52 -14.96
C THR A 84 -6.14 -16.90 -15.31
N ASP A 85 -6.89 -17.38 -14.32
CA ASP A 85 -8.29 -17.81 -14.52
C ASP A 85 -9.23 -16.63 -14.74
N TRP A 86 -8.93 -15.50 -14.09
CA TRP A 86 -9.63 -14.23 -14.32
C TRP A 86 -8.77 -13.02 -13.91
N VAL A 87 -9.11 -11.86 -14.49
CA VAL A 87 -8.62 -10.53 -14.15
C VAL A 87 -9.81 -9.67 -13.72
N SER A 88 -9.67 -8.80 -12.73
CA SER A 88 -10.73 -7.91 -12.27
C SER A 88 -10.17 -6.64 -11.65
N ASP A 89 -10.79 -5.50 -11.92
CA ASP A 89 -10.61 -4.23 -11.21
C ASP A 89 -11.25 -4.27 -9.80
N GLU A 90 -12.30 -5.09 -9.62
CA GLU A 90 -12.92 -5.39 -8.32
C GLU A 90 -12.40 -6.73 -7.76
N TYR A 91 -11.08 -6.86 -7.64
CA TYR A 91 -10.41 -8.11 -7.27
C TYR A 91 -10.96 -8.74 -5.98
N ASP A 92 -11.02 -7.96 -4.89
CA ASP A 92 -11.46 -8.48 -3.57
C ASP A 92 -12.91 -8.94 -3.58
N THR A 93 -13.79 -8.19 -4.24
CA THR A 93 -15.21 -8.57 -4.40
C THR A 93 -15.34 -9.90 -5.12
N LYS A 94 -14.62 -10.06 -6.24
CA LYS A 94 -14.65 -11.29 -7.03
C LYS A 94 -14.01 -12.48 -6.31
N LEU A 95 -12.91 -12.22 -5.56
CA LEU A 95 -12.27 -13.25 -4.76
C LEU A 95 -13.19 -13.73 -3.62
N ASN A 96 -13.90 -12.83 -2.95
CA ASN A 96 -14.86 -13.20 -1.91
C ASN A 96 -15.97 -14.12 -2.45
N LEU A 97 -16.43 -13.92 -3.68
CA LEU A 97 -17.38 -14.84 -4.34
C LEU A 97 -16.73 -16.21 -4.61
N ALA A 98 -15.47 -16.26 -5.04
CA ALA A 98 -14.72 -17.50 -5.25
C ALA A 98 -14.51 -18.26 -3.93
N ILE A 99 -14.19 -17.56 -2.84
CA ILE A 99 -14.07 -18.13 -1.49
C ILE A 99 -15.42 -18.74 -1.06
N ALA A 100 -16.51 -17.99 -1.18
CA ALA A 100 -17.85 -18.44 -0.79
C ALA A 100 -18.34 -19.66 -1.59
N SER A 101 -17.94 -19.79 -2.86
CA SER A 101 -18.27 -20.92 -3.73
C SER A 101 -17.26 -22.07 -3.67
N ASN A 102 -16.16 -21.93 -2.92
CA ASN A 102 -15.02 -22.85 -2.88
C ASN A 102 -14.41 -23.13 -4.29
N ASP A 103 -14.45 -22.13 -5.16
CA ASP A 103 -13.86 -22.18 -6.51
C ASP A 103 -12.54 -21.39 -6.53
N LEU A 104 -11.55 -21.91 -5.81
CA LEU A 104 -10.28 -21.24 -5.57
C LEU A 104 -9.23 -21.62 -6.62
N PRO A 105 -8.44 -20.65 -7.11
CA PRO A 105 -7.23 -20.94 -7.89
C PRO A 105 -6.17 -21.63 -7.03
N ASP A 106 -5.09 -22.10 -7.64
CA ASP A 106 -4.02 -22.80 -6.92
C ASP A 106 -3.26 -21.87 -5.99
N VAL A 107 -2.96 -20.65 -6.45
CA VAL A 107 -2.17 -19.64 -5.73
C VAL A 107 -2.79 -18.27 -5.97
N PHE A 108 -2.98 -17.50 -4.93
CA PHE A 108 -3.60 -16.19 -5.05
C PHE A 108 -3.22 -15.26 -3.89
N ARG A 109 -3.45 -13.97 -4.11
CA ARG A 109 -3.23 -12.92 -3.12
C ARG A 109 -4.49 -12.73 -2.28
N VAL A 110 -4.31 -12.53 -0.98
CA VAL A 110 -5.40 -12.26 -0.03
C VAL A 110 -5.05 -11.11 0.89
N ASN A 111 -6.06 -10.39 1.37
CA ASN A 111 -5.91 -9.44 2.48
C ASN A 111 -5.96 -10.16 3.84
N PRO A 112 -5.67 -9.47 4.97
CA PRO A 112 -5.67 -10.10 6.30
C PRO A 112 -6.99 -10.78 6.69
N SER A 113 -8.13 -10.18 6.33
CA SER A 113 -9.47 -10.75 6.63
C SER A 113 -9.72 -12.04 5.85
N GLN A 114 -9.41 -12.02 4.55
CA GLN A 114 -9.52 -13.20 3.69
C GLN A 114 -8.57 -14.32 4.13
N LEU A 115 -7.33 -13.98 4.54
CA LEU A 115 -6.39 -14.98 5.09
C LEU A 115 -6.99 -15.70 6.28
N ARG A 116 -7.52 -14.94 7.26
CA ARG A 116 -8.16 -15.53 8.43
C ARG A 116 -9.32 -16.44 8.05
N GLN A 117 -10.26 -15.96 7.22
CA GLN A 117 -11.42 -16.74 6.76
C GLN A 117 -10.99 -18.07 6.14
N LEU A 118 -9.99 -18.03 5.26
CA LEU A 118 -9.50 -19.23 4.56
C LEU A 118 -8.80 -20.22 5.51
N VAL A 119 -8.05 -19.72 6.49
CA VAL A 119 -7.38 -20.56 7.49
C VAL A 119 -8.40 -21.20 8.44
N GLU A 120 -9.42 -20.45 8.89
CA GLU A 120 -10.50 -20.97 9.74
C GLU A 120 -11.35 -22.01 9.01
N ALA A 121 -11.59 -21.82 7.72
CA ALA A 121 -12.32 -22.75 6.86
C ALA A 121 -11.47 -23.94 6.37
N ASP A 122 -10.19 -24.03 6.74
CA ASP A 122 -9.26 -25.09 6.31
C ASP A 122 -9.14 -25.20 4.78
N MET A 123 -9.14 -24.05 4.09
CA MET A 123 -9.14 -23.96 2.62
C MET A 123 -7.75 -23.71 2.02
N VAL A 124 -6.77 -23.35 2.82
CA VAL A 124 -5.38 -23.08 2.41
C VAL A 124 -4.38 -24.01 3.10
N MET A 125 -3.18 -24.13 2.51
CA MET A 125 -2.12 -25.03 2.98
C MET A 125 -1.35 -24.41 4.15
N ASP A 126 -0.87 -25.28 5.06
CA ASP A 126 0.27 -25.00 5.92
C ASP A 126 1.54 -24.97 5.06
N LEU A 127 2.17 -23.81 4.97
CA LEU A 127 3.34 -23.53 4.13
C LEU A 127 4.66 -23.61 4.91
N THR A 128 4.63 -23.93 6.21
CA THR A 128 5.79 -23.87 7.11
C THR A 128 6.97 -24.67 6.56
N ASP A 129 6.78 -25.95 6.33
CA ASP A 129 7.86 -26.83 5.89
C ASP A 129 8.34 -26.49 4.47
N VAL A 130 7.41 -26.20 3.55
CA VAL A 130 7.78 -25.89 2.18
C VAL A 130 8.53 -24.57 2.07
N PHE A 131 8.16 -23.57 2.87
CA PHE A 131 8.89 -22.30 2.93
C PHE A 131 10.29 -22.51 3.51
N GLU A 132 10.41 -23.15 4.68
CA GLU A 132 11.69 -23.39 5.32
C GLU A 132 12.69 -24.19 4.46
N GLN A 133 12.19 -25.15 3.70
CA GLN A 133 13.05 -26.01 2.85
C GLN A 133 13.42 -25.38 1.52
N ASN A 134 12.63 -24.46 0.97
CA ASN A 134 12.79 -23.96 -0.40
C ASN A 134 13.06 -22.46 -0.51
N ALA A 135 12.77 -21.66 0.53
CA ALA A 135 13.09 -20.23 0.53
C ALA A 135 14.61 -20.02 0.57
N SER A 136 15.10 -19.11 -0.29
CA SER A 136 16.48 -18.68 -0.28
C SER A 136 16.82 -17.91 1.01
N ASP A 137 18.11 -17.81 1.34
CA ASP A 137 18.57 -17.00 2.48
C ASP A 137 18.08 -15.55 2.36
N ARG A 138 18.03 -15.01 1.13
CA ARG A 138 17.47 -13.68 0.87
C ARG A 138 16.01 -13.58 1.25
N LEU A 139 15.16 -14.49 0.75
CA LEU A 139 13.73 -14.47 1.04
C LEU A 139 13.45 -14.68 2.54
N LYS A 140 14.25 -15.49 3.23
CA LYS A 140 14.21 -15.62 4.69
C LYS A 140 14.64 -14.33 5.39
N GLY A 141 15.70 -13.67 4.87
CA GLY A 141 16.17 -12.38 5.38
C GLY A 141 15.09 -11.27 5.31
N TYR A 142 14.20 -11.29 4.30
CA TYR A 142 13.07 -10.36 4.25
C TYR A 142 12.08 -10.62 5.40
N MET A 143 11.84 -11.89 5.73
CA MET A 143 10.96 -12.26 6.86
C MET A 143 11.56 -11.87 8.21
N GLU A 144 12.89 -11.96 8.34
CA GLU A 144 13.62 -11.55 9.55
C GLU A 144 13.66 -10.02 9.69
N ALA A 145 13.77 -9.29 8.58
CA ALA A 145 13.81 -7.83 8.56
C ALA A 145 12.48 -7.19 8.99
N ASP A 146 11.34 -7.86 8.75
CA ASP A 146 10.03 -7.49 9.27
C ASP A 146 9.33 -8.72 9.88
N ALA A 147 9.78 -9.07 11.09
CA ALA A 147 9.25 -10.20 11.81
C ALA A 147 7.75 -10.08 12.13
N ASP A 148 7.25 -8.86 12.34
CA ASP A 148 5.84 -8.63 12.62
C ASP A 148 4.97 -8.99 11.40
N SER A 149 5.38 -8.59 10.20
CA SER A 149 4.71 -8.99 8.95
C SER A 149 4.79 -10.51 8.74
N TYR A 150 5.92 -11.13 9.07
CA TYR A 150 6.05 -12.59 8.95
C TYR A 150 5.14 -13.33 9.95
N GLU A 151 5.10 -12.89 11.21
CA GLU A 151 4.22 -13.48 12.23
C GLU A 151 2.74 -13.30 11.88
N SER A 152 2.37 -12.20 11.22
CA SER A 152 0.98 -11.95 10.81
C SER A 152 0.46 -12.95 9.76
N GLY A 153 1.35 -13.62 9.02
CA GLY A 153 1.00 -14.71 8.10
C GLY A 153 0.78 -16.06 8.76
N LYS A 154 0.95 -16.14 10.09
CA LYS A 154 0.90 -17.38 10.87
C LYS A 154 -0.38 -17.50 11.71
N LYS A 155 -0.76 -18.75 11.98
CA LYS A 155 -1.73 -19.14 12.99
C LYS A 155 -1.21 -20.34 13.76
N ASP A 156 -1.22 -20.28 15.08
CA ASP A 156 -0.72 -21.35 15.97
C ASP A 156 0.73 -21.79 15.61
N GLY A 157 1.58 -20.83 15.24
CA GLY A 157 2.98 -21.04 14.85
C GLY A 157 3.19 -21.61 13.44
N LYS A 158 2.14 -21.80 12.65
CA LYS A 158 2.17 -22.34 11.28
C LYS A 158 1.95 -21.24 10.26
N LEU A 159 2.76 -21.21 9.22
CA LEU A 159 2.67 -20.25 8.12
C LEU A 159 1.56 -20.66 7.13
N TYR A 160 0.57 -19.81 6.93
CA TYR A 160 -0.50 -20.01 5.94
C TYR A 160 -0.47 -18.99 4.83
N GLY A 161 0.04 -17.78 5.09
CA GLY A 161 0.20 -16.73 4.11
C GLY A 161 1.61 -16.17 4.09
N ILE A 162 2.28 -16.17 2.93
CA ILE A 162 3.57 -15.51 2.77
C ILE A 162 3.31 -14.02 2.59
N PRO A 163 3.75 -13.15 3.52
CA PRO A 163 3.50 -11.72 3.38
C PRO A 163 4.23 -11.15 2.16
N GLN A 164 3.57 -10.26 1.43
CA GLN A 164 4.19 -9.59 0.29
C GLN A 164 5.20 -8.51 0.69
N MET A 165 5.27 -8.18 1.97
CA MET A 165 6.09 -7.14 2.55
C MET A 165 5.83 -5.75 1.94
N HIS A 166 6.62 -4.77 2.33
CA HIS A 166 6.59 -3.39 1.88
C HIS A 166 8.03 -2.90 1.63
N TRP A 167 8.19 -1.70 1.09
CA TRP A 167 9.52 -1.15 0.74
C TRP A 167 10.35 -0.68 1.94
N GLY A 168 9.77 -0.63 3.13
CA GLY A 168 10.47 -0.33 4.37
C GLY A 168 9.78 0.74 5.22
N LEU A 169 10.15 0.75 6.50
CA LEU A 169 9.67 1.76 7.45
C LEU A 169 10.09 3.19 7.08
N ILE A 170 11.13 3.34 6.24
CA ILE A 170 11.59 4.65 5.76
C ILE A 170 10.53 5.38 4.92
N GLU A 171 9.57 4.66 4.38
CA GLU A 171 8.45 5.24 3.64
C GLU A 171 7.30 5.74 4.51
N GLN A 172 7.27 5.37 5.79
CA GLN A 172 6.14 5.63 6.68
C GLN A 172 6.08 7.06 7.25
N PRO A 173 7.21 7.73 7.59
CA PRO A 173 7.12 9.08 8.14
C PRO A 173 6.53 10.08 7.16
N ASP A 174 5.64 10.92 7.70
CA ASP A 174 4.96 11.98 6.96
C ASP A 174 5.61 13.33 7.20
N PHE A 175 5.46 14.22 6.23
CA PHE A 175 6.11 15.52 6.24
C PHE A 175 5.14 16.65 5.94
N ILE A 176 5.51 17.85 6.37
CA ILE A 176 4.95 19.05 5.79
C ILE A 176 5.91 19.56 4.71
N TRP A 177 5.40 19.66 3.48
CA TRP A 177 6.14 20.15 2.33
C TRP A 177 5.87 21.64 2.13
N ILE A 178 6.93 22.43 2.02
CA ILE A 178 6.84 23.89 1.95
C ILE A 178 7.62 24.39 0.74
N ARG A 179 6.99 25.21 -0.06
CA ARG A 179 7.54 25.82 -1.25
C ARG A 179 8.75 26.71 -0.93
N ASN A 180 9.91 26.33 -1.45
CA ASN A 180 11.18 26.91 -1.03
C ASN A 180 11.43 28.31 -1.61
N ASP A 181 11.14 28.53 -2.91
CA ASP A 181 11.32 29.84 -3.53
C ASP A 181 10.50 30.94 -2.83
N TRP A 182 9.25 30.65 -2.47
CA TRP A 182 8.41 31.61 -1.71
C TRP A 182 8.95 31.85 -0.30
N LYS A 183 9.46 30.78 0.34
CA LYS A 183 10.04 30.90 1.67
C LYS A 183 11.31 31.76 1.65
N GLU A 184 12.18 31.60 0.66
CA GLU A 184 13.39 32.41 0.47
C GLU A 184 13.07 33.85 0.07
N GLU A 185 12.14 34.08 -0.86
CA GLU A 185 11.68 35.43 -1.24
C GLU A 185 11.23 36.26 -0.04
N LEU A 186 10.54 35.64 0.90
CA LEU A 186 10.03 36.28 2.12
C LEU A 186 10.97 36.21 3.30
N ALA A 187 12.19 35.68 3.13
CA ALA A 187 13.21 35.48 4.17
C ALA A 187 12.67 34.77 5.42
N LEU A 188 11.77 33.77 5.23
CA LEU A 188 11.16 33.03 6.32
C LEU A 188 12.07 31.90 6.78
N GLN A 189 12.05 31.65 8.09
CA GLN A 189 12.81 30.56 8.70
C GLN A 189 12.10 29.21 8.52
N ASP A 190 12.84 28.11 8.71
CA ASP A 190 12.27 26.78 8.78
C ASP A 190 11.30 26.67 9.96
N PRO A 191 10.15 25.98 9.80
CA PRO A 191 9.16 25.88 10.87
C PRO A 191 9.70 25.06 12.04
N LYS A 192 9.52 25.57 13.26
CA LYS A 192 9.89 24.90 14.52
C LYS A 192 8.67 24.65 15.42
N SER A 193 7.52 25.18 15.04
CA SER A 193 6.25 25.02 15.74
C SER A 193 5.08 25.05 14.75
N VAL A 194 3.91 24.62 15.19
CA VAL A 194 2.65 24.76 14.43
C VAL A 194 2.35 26.23 14.13
N GLU A 195 2.66 27.13 15.05
CA GLU A 195 2.46 28.57 14.84
C GLU A 195 3.37 29.11 13.71
N ASP A 196 4.59 28.57 13.55
CA ASP A 196 5.45 28.94 12.41
C ASP A 196 4.85 28.47 11.08
N ILE A 197 4.27 27.27 11.03
CA ILE A 197 3.58 26.77 9.83
C ILE A 197 2.42 27.71 9.47
N LYS A 198 1.60 28.07 10.45
CA LYS A 198 0.49 29.00 10.28
C LYS A 198 0.97 30.38 9.77
N ASN A 199 2.05 30.90 10.35
CA ASN A 199 2.62 32.18 9.93
C ASN A 199 3.19 32.14 8.52
N ILE A 200 3.87 31.05 8.13
CA ILE A 200 4.34 30.84 6.76
C ILE A 200 3.15 30.83 5.79
N ALA A 201 2.08 30.07 6.10
CA ALA A 201 0.86 30.00 5.29
C ALA A 201 0.26 31.40 5.08
N LEU A 202 0.10 32.20 6.15
CA LEU A 202 -0.45 33.56 6.07
C LEU A 202 0.42 34.50 5.23
N LYS A 203 1.75 34.39 5.34
CA LYS A 203 2.68 35.19 4.55
C LYS A 203 2.64 34.80 3.07
N PHE A 204 2.51 33.52 2.77
CA PHE A 204 2.32 33.07 1.40
C PHE A 204 1.02 33.60 0.81
N MET A 205 -0.09 33.51 1.56
CA MET A 205 -1.39 34.05 1.14
C MET A 205 -1.35 35.58 0.92
N GLU A 206 -0.70 36.32 1.84
CA GLU A 206 -0.55 37.78 1.73
C GLU A 206 0.19 38.19 0.46
N LYS A 207 1.23 37.46 0.09
CA LYS A 207 2.13 37.80 -1.02
C LYS A 207 1.68 37.25 -2.36
N HIS A 208 1.26 35.97 -2.39
CA HIS A 208 0.99 35.23 -3.62
C HIS A 208 -0.51 34.99 -3.87
N GLY A 209 -1.37 35.29 -2.88
CA GLY A 209 -2.80 34.98 -2.94
C GLY A 209 -3.08 33.51 -2.68
N GLY A 210 -4.23 33.02 -3.14
CA GLY A 210 -4.67 31.65 -2.94
C GLY A 210 -5.04 31.33 -1.49
N TYR A 211 -4.68 30.14 -1.03
CA TYR A 211 -4.93 29.67 0.34
C TYR A 211 -3.65 29.06 0.94
N GLY A 212 -3.67 28.74 2.24
CA GLY A 212 -2.45 28.43 2.97
C GLY A 212 -1.95 26.99 2.79
N ILE A 213 -2.83 26.00 2.94
CA ILE A 213 -2.48 24.56 2.99
C ILE A 213 -3.42 23.77 2.09
N ALA A 214 -2.84 22.96 1.20
CA ALA A 214 -3.57 22.07 0.31
C ALA A 214 -4.01 20.79 1.05
N VAL A 215 -5.30 20.55 1.05
CA VAL A 215 -5.94 19.33 1.59
C VAL A 215 -7.16 19.00 0.72
N ASP A 216 -7.65 17.77 0.82
CA ASP A 216 -8.79 17.26 0.05
C ASP A 216 -9.96 16.79 0.94
N GLN A 217 -11.04 16.35 0.29
CA GLN A 217 -12.28 15.96 0.98
C GLN A 217 -12.15 14.70 1.84
N SER A 218 -11.13 13.86 1.60
CA SER A 218 -10.90 12.66 2.40
C SER A 218 -10.42 12.98 3.81
N LEU A 219 -9.82 14.14 4.00
CA LEU A 219 -9.06 14.57 5.18
C LEU A 219 -7.75 13.80 5.39
N ASP A 220 -7.39 12.82 4.56
CA ASP A 220 -6.18 12.00 4.75
C ASP A 220 -4.94 12.86 4.91
N TYR A 221 -4.76 13.85 4.02
CA TYR A 221 -3.60 14.76 4.07
C TYR A 221 -3.64 15.72 5.26
N LEU A 222 -4.83 16.15 5.69
CA LEU A 222 -4.97 16.98 6.88
C LEU A 222 -4.68 16.18 8.15
N ASN A 223 -5.11 14.92 8.19
CA ASN A 223 -4.87 14.00 9.29
C ASN A 223 -3.37 13.77 9.57
N LEU A 224 -2.49 13.88 8.55
CA LEU A 224 -1.04 13.82 8.76
C LEU A 224 -0.54 14.92 9.72
N LEU A 225 -1.20 16.07 9.76
CA LEU A 225 -0.86 17.15 10.71
C LEU A 225 -1.34 16.89 12.13
N ALA A 226 -2.25 15.95 12.36
CA ALA A 226 -2.85 15.72 13.69
C ALA A 226 -1.78 15.37 14.75
N ILE A 227 -0.67 14.75 14.35
CA ILE A 227 0.46 14.41 15.21
C ILE A 227 1.06 15.65 15.91
N ALA A 228 0.88 16.84 15.36
CA ALA A 228 1.28 18.11 16.00
C ALA A 228 0.56 18.35 17.33
N TRP A 229 -0.61 17.77 17.52
CA TRP A 229 -1.41 17.80 18.76
C TRP A 229 -1.33 16.46 19.53
N ASN A 230 -0.39 15.59 19.18
CA ASN A 230 -0.27 14.21 19.67
C ASN A 230 -1.51 13.36 19.37
N ALA A 231 -2.29 13.72 18.36
CA ALA A 231 -3.35 12.90 17.83
C ALA A 231 -2.78 11.96 16.76
N HIS A 232 -3.18 10.71 16.80
CA HIS A 232 -2.77 9.70 15.83
C HIS A 232 -4.01 9.09 15.17
N PRO A 233 -4.68 9.83 14.25
CA PRO A 233 -5.87 9.30 13.59
C PRO A 233 -5.53 7.98 12.90
N ASP A 234 -6.54 7.11 12.82
CA ASP A 234 -6.50 5.79 12.17
C ASP A 234 -5.54 4.78 12.81
N LEU A 235 -4.86 5.16 13.89
CA LEU A 235 -3.95 4.30 14.62
C LEU A 235 -4.65 3.62 15.80
N TRP A 236 -4.46 2.32 15.96
CA TRP A 236 -4.81 1.62 17.18
C TRP A 236 -3.63 1.69 18.15
N MET A 237 -3.85 2.27 19.32
CA MET A 237 -2.80 2.54 20.31
C MET A 237 -3.17 1.97 21.67
N GLU A 238 -2.17 1.62 22.45
CA GLU A 238 -2.37 1.26 23.85
C GLU A 238 -2.56 2.52 24.72
N ASP A 239 -3.66 2.57 25.46
CA ASP A 239 -3.89 3.63 26.42
C ASP A 239 -3.12 3.38 27.75
N THR A 240 -3.23 4.29 28.70
CA THR A 240 -2.57 4.18 30.00
C THR A 240 -3.04 3.00 30.85
N SER A 241 -4.15 2.35 30.50
CA SER A 241 -4.68 1.14 31.16
C SER A 241 -4.20 -0.14 30.50
N GLY A 242 -3.49 -0.06 29.38
CA GLY A 242 -3.04 -1.18 28.56
C GLY A 242 -4.10 -1.70 27.58
N LYS A 243 -5.20 -0.96 27.38
CA LYS A 243 -6.23 -1.28 26.37
C LYS A 243 -5.95 -0.58 25.06
N LEU A 244 -6.33 -1.23 23.97
CA LEU A 244 -6.26 -0.64 22.63
C LEU A 244 -7.44 0.29 22.41
N VAL A 245 -7.12 1.50 21.94
CA VAL A 245 -8.05 2.57 21.61
C VAL A 245 -7.79 3.07 20.20
N TYR A 246 -8.83 3.54 19.53
CA TYR A 246 -8.71 4.11 18.18
C TYR A 246 -8.37 5.61 18.26
N GLY A 247 -7.28 6.01 17.60
CA GLY A 247 -6.72 7.36 17.73
C GLY A 247 -7.66 8.48 17.27
N SER A 248 -8.44 8.24 16.22
CA SER A 248 -9.35 9.25 15.64
C SER A 248 -10.47 9.69 16.59
N VAL A 249 -10.78 8.91 17.63
CA VAL A 249 -11.85 9.23 18.60
C VAL A 249 -11.33 9.70 19.96
N GLN A 250 -10.01 9.97 20.07
CA GLN A 250 -9.39 10.45 21.30
C GLN A 250 -9.47 11.97 21.43
N SER A 251 -9.31 12.47 22.66
CA SER A 251 -9.41 13.91 22.97
C SER A 251 -8.38 14.78 22.25
N GLU A 252 -7.23 14.23 21.91
CA GLU A 252 -6.16 14.89 21.17
C GLU A 252 -6.64 15.32 19.78
N MET A 253 -7.49 14.50 19.12
CA MET A 253 -8.09 14.86 17.84
C MET A 253 -9.03 16.06 17.94
N LYS A 254 -9.76 16.19 19.06
CA LYS A 254 -10.59 17.37 19.33
C LYS A 254 -9.77 18.67 19.34
N ASN A 255 -8.54 18.63 19.87
CA ASN A 255 -7.63 19.78 19.86
C ASN A 255 -7.18 20.16 18.45
N ALA A 256 -6.84 19.18 17.61
CA ALA A 256 -6.50 19.41 16.21
C ALA A 256 -7.66 20.05 15.44
N LEU A 257 -8.86 19.47 15.57
CA LEU A 257 -10.08 19.97 14.91
C LEU A 257 -10.43 21.40 15.32
N ALA A 258 -10.22 21.78 16.59
CA ALA A 258 -10.46 23.13 17.06
C ALA A 258 -9.56 24.15 16.34
N GLU A 259 -8.26 23.85 16.20
CA GLU A 259 -7.32 24.72 15.49
C GLU A 259 -7.59 24.73 13.97
N TRP A 260 -7.93 23.59 13.37
CA TRP A 260 -8.26 23.50 11.95
C TRP A 260 -9.53 24.29 11.59
N SER A 261 -10.52 24.33 12.48
CA SER A 261 -11.68 25.20 12.31
C SER A 261 -11.30 26.69 12.27
N GLU A 262 -10.36 27.12 13.13
CA GLU A 262 -9.84 28.48 13.07
C GLU A 262 -9.01 28.74 11.81
N TRP A 263 -8.23 27.75 11.34
CA TRP A 263 -7.47 27.84 10.09
C TRP A 263 -8.41 27.96 8.87
N TYR A 264 -9.48 27.18 8.85
CA TYR A 264 -10.49 27.28 7.79
C TYR A 264 -11.16 28.66 7.74
N LYS A 265 -11.59 29.20 8.87
CA LYS A 265 -12.17 30.56 8.98
C LYS A 265 -11.24 31.65 8.46
N ARG A 266 -9.93 31.43 8.56
CA ARG A 266 -8.90 32.37 8.10
C ARG A 266 -8.45 32.11 6.66
N GLY A 267 -9.01 31.12 5.98
CA GLY A 267 -8.63 30.70 4.64
C GLY A 267 -7.26 30.03 4.55
N ILE A 268 -6.69 29.58 5.67
CA ILE A 268 -5.43 28.82 5.69
C ILE A 268 -5.69 27.43 5.12
N ILE A 269 -6.73 26.75 5.55
CA ILE A 269 -7.24 25.54 4.89
C ILE A 269 -8.03 25.97 3.66
N ASP A 270 -7.85 25.26 2.56
CA ASP A 270 -8.59 25.48 1.31
C ASP A 270 -10.10 25.61 1.58
N PRO A 271 -10.75 26.74 1.25
CA PRO A 271 -12.19 26.88 1.48
C PRO A 271 -13.05 25.91 0.69
N GLU A 272 -12.51 25.28 -0.36
CA GLU A 272 -13.19 24.32 -1.21
C GLU A 272 -12.75 22.86 -0.94
N PHE A 273 -11.99 22.59 0.11
CA PHE A 273 -11.42 21.26 0.38
C PHE A 273 -12.47 20.16 0.39
N ALA A 274 -13.66 20.41 0.94
CA ALA A 274 -14.72 19.42 1.12
C ALA A 274 -15.36 18.92 -0.21
N ILE A 275 -14.99 19.53 -1.34
CA ILE A 275 -15.47 19.12 -2.68
C ILE A 275 -14.32 18.81 -3.64
N LYS A 276 -13.08 18.90 -3.20
CA LYS A 276 -11.90 18.57 -4.00
C LYS A 276 -11.44 17.15 -3.69
N ASP A 277 -11.24 16.39 -4.74
CA ASP A 277 -10.52 15.12 -4.66
C ASP A 277 -8.99 15.35 -4.71
N PHE A 278 -8.25 14.27 -4.59
CA PHE A 278 -6.78 14.25 -4.68
C PHE A 278 -6.24 14.96 -5.94
N ASN A 279 -6.84 14.74 -7.10
CA ASN A 279 -6.38 15.33 -8.35
C ASN A 279 -6.63 16.84 -8.40
N ALA A 280 -7.79 17.28 -7.93
CA ALA A 280 -8.12 18.71 -7.85
C ALA A 280 -7.23 19.45 -6.85
N MET A 281 -6.93 18.86 -5.70
CA MET A 281 -5.98 19.39 -4.73
C MET A 281 -4.58 19.55 -5.35
N ASN A 282 -4.04 18.53 -5.99
CA ASN A 282 -2.73 18.58 -6.63
C ASN A 282 -2.68 19.56 -7.81
N ALA A 283 -3.78 19.70 -8.56
CA ALA A 283 -3.87 20.70 -9.64
C ALA A 283 -3.67 22.14 -9.14
N ASP A 284 -4.10 22.45 -7.92
CA ASP A 284 -3.87 23.79 -7.33
C ASP A 284 -2.39 24.00 -6.96
N ILE A 285 -1.67 22.97 -6.52
CA ILE A 285 -0.22 23.01 -6.30
C ILE A 285 0.52 23.24 -7.60
N VAL A 286 0.20 22.45 -8.64
CA VAL A 286 0.77 22.56 -9.98
C VAL A 286 0.48 23.93 -10.60
N ALA A 287 -0.68 24.52 -10.31
CA ALA A 287 -1.03 25.88 -10.74
C ALA A 287 -0.37 27.01 -9.91
N GLY A 288 0.36 26.69 -8.84
CA GLY A 288 1.03 27.66 -7.98
C GLY A 288 0.08 28.49 -7.09
N LYS A 289 -1.09 27.95 -6.73
CA LYS A 289 -2.07 28.64 -5.87
C LYS A 289 -1.80 28.46 -4.38
N VAL A 290 -1.01 27.45 -4.01
CA VAL A 290 -0.71 27.09 -2.62
C VAL A 290 0.74 26.65 -2.48
N GLY A 291 1.34 26.95 -1.34
CA GLY A 291 2.77 26.70 -1.11
C GLY A 291 3.06 25.76 0.05
N ILE A 292 2.04 25.12 0.66
CA ILE A 292 2.22 24.17 1.77
C ILE A 292 1.28 22.98 1.54
N GLN A 293 1.82 21.76 1.73
CA GLN A 293 1.05 20.53 1.70
C GLN A 293 1.60 19.54 2.74
N PRO A 294 0.77 19.00 3.65
CA PRO A 294 1.08 17.76 4.35
C PRO A 294 1.08 16.62 3.34
N TYR A 295 2.12 15.81 3.33
CA TYR A 295 2.22 14.76 2.33
C TYR A 295 3.26 13.69 2.71
N TYR A 296 3.23 12.58 1.99
CA TYR A 296 4.16 11.47 2.11
C TYR A 296 5.55 11.80 1.56
N GLN A 297 6.50 10.93 1.77
CA GLN A 297 7.89 11.07 1.32
C GLN A 297 8.02 11.15 -0.23
N TRP A 298 7.03 10.68 -0.99
CA TRP A 298 7.05 10.63 -2.45
C TRP A 298 6.43 11.88 -3.15
N TRP A 299 6.28 12.99 -2.44
CA TRP A 299 5.77 14.26 -2.99
C TRP A 299 6.46 14.66 -4.30
N GLY A 300 7.77 14.43 -4.40
CA GLY A 300 8.57 14.77 -5.58
C GLY A 300 8.11 14.09 -6.87
N TYR A 301 7.54 12.89 -6.78
CA TYR A 301 7.01 12.17 -7.94
C TYR A 301 5.61 12.67 -8.34
N ASN A 302 4.78 12.97 -7.36
CA ASN A 302 3.43 13.49 -7.55
C ASN A 302 3.03 14.33 -6.32
N PRO A 303 2.79 15.65 -6.46
CA PRO A 303 2.68 16.46 -7.68
C PRO A 303 3.99 17.13 -8.15
N GLY A 304 5.15 16.78 -7.59
CA GLY A 304 6.42 17.48 -7.82
C GLY A 304 6.84 17.57 -9.27
N VAL A 305 6.77 16.47 -10.04
CA VAL A 305 7.12 16.45 -11.47
C VAL A 305 6.31 17.48 -12.26
N ASP A 306 5.00 17.47 -12.09
CA ASP A 306 4.10 18.39 -12.80
C ASP A 306 4.27 19.84 -12.34
N THR A 307 4.55 20.04 -11.04
CA THR A 307 4.83 21.37 -10.48
C THR A 307 6.07 22.00 -11.12
N VAL A 308 7.18 21.24 -11.16
CA VAL A 308 8.43 21.71 -11.78
C VAL A 308 8.26 21.90 -13.29
N SER A 309 7.53 21.00 -13.96
CA SER A 309 7.23 21.12 -15.39
C SER A 309 6.48 22.40 -15.74
N ASN A 310 5.52 22.78 -14.89
CA ASN A 310 4.64 23.94 -15.15
C ASN A 310 5.22 25.26 -14.64
N LEU A 311 5.85 25.29 -13.48
CA LEU A 311 6.28 26.51 -12.79
C LEU A 311 7.79 26.74 -12.84
N GLY A 312 8.56 25.75 -13.30
CA GLY A 312 10.02 25.82 -13.37
C GLY A 312 10.73 25.22 -12.15
N LYS A 313 12.04 25.08 -12.31
CA LYS A 313 12.91 24.35 -11.36
C LYS A 313 12.95 24.92 -9.94
N ASP A 314 12.66 26.20 -9.78
CA ASP A 314 12.73 26.87 -8.48
C ASP A 314 11.45 26.64 -7.65
N ALA A 315 10.37 26.17 -8.30
CA ALA A 315 9.10 25.87 -7.65
C ALA A 315 9.10 24.50 -6.94
N ILE A 316 10.18 24.18 -6.24
CA ILE A 316 10.30 22.95 -5.46
C ILE A 316 9.82 23.14 -4.03
N PHE A 317 9.29 22.07 -3.46
CA PHE A 317 8.93 22.01 -2.05
C PHE A 317 9.96 21.16 -1.32
N TYR A 318 10.38 21.61 -0.13
CA TYR A 318 11.20 20.79 0.75
C TYR A 318 10.38 20.22 1.89
N PRO A 319 10.69 18.98 2.31
CA PRO A 319 10.05 18.35 3.45
C PRO A 319 10.58 18.90 4.78
N TYR A 320 9.71 18.92 5.77
CA TYR A 320 10.04 19.22 7.17
C TYR A 320 9.31 18.22 8.06
N ILE A 321 9.99 17.76 9.12
CA ILE A 321 9.31 16.99 10.18
C ILE A 321 8.26 17.91 10.81
N ILE A 322 7.05 17.39 10.97
CA ILE A 322 5.94 18.14 11.54
C ILE A 322 6.26 18.46 13.00
N PRO A 323 6.31 19.74 13.40
CA PRO A 323 6.55 20.11 14.79
C PRO A 323 5.26 20.04 15.62
N THR A 324 5.40 19.75 16.91
CA THR A 324 4.30 19.86 17.87
C THR A 324 3.99 21.30 18.23
N ILE A 325 2.85 21.51 18.87
CA ILE A 325 2.44 22.83 19.39
C ILE A 325 3.43 23.40 20.41
N ASP A 326 4.18 22.56 21.12
CA ASP A 326 5.21 22.97 22.10
C ASP A 326 6.63 23.05 21.50
N GLY A 327 6.74 22.97 20.18
CA GLY A 327 8.00 23.18 19.44
C GLY A 327 8.98 22.00 19.45
N LYS A 328 8.50 20.79 19.74
CA LYS A 328 9.26 19.55 19.57
C LYS A 328 8.96 18.94 18.21
N GLU A 329 9.74 17.93 17.80
CA GLU A 329 9.37 17.09 16.67
C GLU A 329 8.24 16.14 17.09
N ALA A 330 7.14 16.11 16.32
CA ALA A 330 6.02 15.23 16.59
C ALA A 330 6.42 13.76 16.43
N LYS A 331 5.85 12.88 17.24
CA LYS A 331 5.97 11.44 17.02
C LYS A 331 5.19 11.07 15.76
N GLN A 332 5.86 10.40 14.84
CA GLN A 332 5.24 9.95 13.59
C GLN A 332 4.29 8.78 13.84
N SER A 333 3.23 8.67 13.04
CA SER A 333 2.36 7.50 13.04
C SER A 333 2.96 6.43 12.12
N ILE A 334 3.19 5.22 12.65
CA ILE A 334 3.68 4.08 11.88
C ILE A 334 2.60 3.01 11.83
N PHE A 335 2.11 2.76 10.62
CA PHE A 335 1.06 1.78 10.35
C PHE A 335 1.63 0.40 10.05
N PHE A 336 0.78 -0.62 10.18
CA PHE A 336 1.14 -1.95 9.71
C PHE A 336 1.09 -1.95 8.17
N ALA A 337 2.25 -2.08 7.55
CA ALA A 337 2.38 -1.86 6.11
C ALA A 337 2.06 -3.10 5.25
N ASN A 338 2.08 -4.31 5.84
CA ASN A 338 1.78 -5.52 5.07
C ASN A 338 0.28 -5.78 4.98
N ASN A 339 -0.29 -5.52 3.81
CA ASN A 339 -1.72 -5.67 3.57
C ASN A 339 -2.08 -6.89 2.71
N ASN A 340 -1.09 -7.68 2.26
CA ASN A 340 -1.32 -8.76 1.32
C ASN A 340 -0.45 -9.98 1.63
N TYR A 341 -1.04 -11.14 1.42
CA TYR A 341 -0.39 -12.44 1.59
C TYR A 341 -0.58 -13.29 0.34
N ILE A 342 0.43 -14.06 0.01
CA ILE A 342 0.34 -15.12 -1.00
C ILE A 342 -0.08 -16.40 -0.27
N VAL A 343 -1.18 -16.98 -0.68
CA VAL A 343 -1.70 -18.25 -0.16
C VAL A 343 -1.77 -19.29 -1.26
N MET A 344 -1.74 -20.56 -0.84
CA MET A 344 -1.90 -21.69 -1.74
C MET A 344 -3.09 -22.53 -1.27
N LYS A 345 -3.98 -22.88 -2.20
CA LYS A 345 -5.18 -23.65 -1.84
C LYS A 345 -4.81 -25.02 -1.29
N LYS A 346 -5.62 -25.51 -0.38
CA LYS A 346 -5.43 -26.83 0.20
C LYS A 346 -5.38 -27.93 -0.86
N GLY A 347 -4.31 -28.75 -0.82
CA GLY A 347 -4.11 -29.84 -1.75
C GLY A 347 -3.42 -29.48 -3.07
N PHE A 348 -2.98 -28.25 -3.26
CA PHE A 348 -2.11 -27.88 -4.37
C PHE A 348 -0.83 -28.71 -4.35
N LYS A 349 -0.38 -29.22 -5.53
CA LYS A 349 0.64 -30.26 -5.61
C LYS A 349 2.07 -29.75 -5.79
N SER A 350 2.26 -28.50 -6.15
CA SER A 350 3.57 -27.96 -6.52
C SER A 350 3.94 -26.67 -5.75
N PRO A 351 3.77 -26.63 -4.39
CA PRO A 351 4.00 -25.39 -3.64
C PRO A 351 5.47 -24.91 -3.69
N GLN A 352 6.44 -25.83 -3.84
CA GLN A 352 7.85 -25.49 -3.99
C GLN A 352 8.14 -24.68 -5.26
N GLU A 353 7.34 -24.83 -6.32
CA GLU A 353 7.52 -24.07 -7.57
C GLU A 353 7.12 -22.59 -7.37
N VAL A 354 6.16 -22.30 -6.49
CA VAL A 354 5.81 -20.93 -6.10
C VAL A 354 6.96 -20.28 -5.33
N ILE A 355 7.55 -21.00 -4.37
CA ILE A 355 8.72 -20.48 -3.63
C ILE A 355 9.90 -20.21 -4.57
N LYS A 356 10.09 -21.06 -5.60
CA LYS A 356 11.11 -20.83 -6.63
C LYS A 356 10.87 -19.53 -7.41
N ILE A 357 9.62 -19.22 -7.75
CA ILE A 357 9.23 -17.95 -8.39
C ILE A 357 9.52 -16.77 -7.44
N LEU A 358 9.18 -16.87 -6.15
CA LEU A 358 9.44 -15.82 -5.17
C LEU A 358 10.94 -15.58 -4.95
N ASN A 359 11.76 -16.64 -4.92
CA ASN A 359 13.22 -16.51 -4.85
C ASN A 359 13.78 -15.79 -6.09
N ASP A 360 13.28 -16.11 -7.28
CA ASP A 360 13.69 -15.46 -8.53
C ASP A 360 13.26 -13.99 -8.57
N TYR A 361 12.06 -13.69 -8.11
CA TYR A 361 11.57 -12.31 -8.00
C TYR A 361 12.46 -11.49 -7.05
N ALA A 362 12.72 -12.00 -5.84
CA ALA A 362 13.58 -11.35 -4.85
C ALA A 362 15.00 -11.12 -5.39
N TYR A 363 15.57 -12.09 -6.12
CA TYR A 363 16.86 -11.93 -6.77
C TYR A 363 16.87 -10.83 -7.83
N ILE A 364 15.86 -10.82 -8.72
CA ILE A 364 15.80 -9.83 -9.82
C ILE A 364 15.66 -8.41 -9.29
N VAL A 365 14.83 -8.22 -8.26
CA VAL A 365 14.54 -6.88 -7.73
C VAL A 365 15.73 -6.32 -6.95
N ASP A 366 16.42 -7.14 -6.16
CA ASP A 366 17.46 -6.66 -5.26
C ASP A 366 18.89 -6.76 -5.82
N GLU A 367 19.19 -7.79 -6.60
CA GLU A 367 20.57 -8.04 -7.07
C GLU A 367 20.65 -8.20 -8.59
N GLY A 368 19.52 -8.23 -9.26
CA GLY A 368 19.48 -8.42 -10.69
C GLY A 368 20.32 -7.37 -11.43
N ASN A 369 21.14 -7.82 -12.35
CA ASN A 369 21.96 -6.95 -13.20
C ASN A 369 21.98 -7.42 -14.65
N GLY A 370 22.33 -6.52 -15.57
CA GLY A 370 22.37 -6.82 -16.99
C GLY A 370 21.03 -7.33 -17.49
N LYS A 371 21.00 -8.52 -18.11
CA LYS A 371 19.78 -9.12 -18.67
C LYS A 371 18.79 -9.66 -17.62
N GLU A 372 19.23 -9.81 -16.40
CA GLU A 372 18.44 -10.28 -15.26
C GLU A 372 18.22 -9.14 -14.24
N SER A 373 17.87 -7.95 -14.71
CA SER A 373 17.57 -6.79 -13.86
C SER A 373 16.14 -6.31 -14.06
N THR A 374 15.62 -5.62 -13.05
CA THR A 374 14.32 -4.93 -13.12
C THR A 374 14.30 -3.92 -14.28
N GLU A 375 15.41 -3.20 -14.50
CA GLU A 375 15.56 -2.25 -15.61
C GLU A 375 15.39 -2.93 -16.98
N THR A 376 16.03 -4.07 -17.22
CA THR A 376 15.88 -4.81 -18.46
C THR A 376 14.44 -5.31 -18.64
N LEU A 377 13.80 -5.76 -17.56
CA LEU A 377 12.39 -6.18 -17.60
C LEU A 377 11.46 -4.99 -17.82
N SER A 378 11.73 -3.84 -17.19
CA SER A 378 10.96 -2.60 -17.39
C SER A 378 11.08 -2.07 -18.81
N ALA A 379 12.27 -2.13 -19.41
CA ALA A 379 12.45 -1.76 -20.82
C ALA A 379 11.60 -2.60 -21.79
N LEU A 380 11.31 -3.86 -21.42
CA LEU A 380 10.41 -4.73 -22.19
C LEU A 380 8.91 -4.41 -21.97
N LEU A 381 8.58 -3.60 -20.98
CA LEU A 381 7.21 -3.17 -20.65
C LEU A 381 6.88 -1.75 -21.12
N ASP A 382 7.86 -1.03 -21.69
CA ASP A 382 7.72 0.38 -22.09
C ASP A 382 7.34 1.33 -20.93
N ASN A 383 7.58 0.90 -19.69
CA ASN A 383 7.52 1.74 -18.49
C ASN A 383 8.18 1.03 -17.29
N ASP A 384 8.51 1.82 -16.25
CA ASP A 384 9.24 1.34 -15.06
C ASP A 384 8.33 0.68 -14.02
N ILE A 385 7.58 -0.34 -14.41
CA ILE A 385 6.66 -1.07 -13.52
C ILE A 385 6.87 -2.58 -13.52
N ALA A 386 8.00 -3.08 -14.02
CA ALA A 386 8.25 -4.53 -14.04
C ALA A 386 8.09 -5.15 -12.64
N HIS A 387 8.53 -4.45 -11.59
CA HIS A 387 8.39 -4.90 -10.21
C HIS A 387 6.92 -5.03 -9.74
N VAL A 388 5.96 -4.39 -10.41
CA VAL A 388 4.54 -4.42 -10.02
C VAL A 388 3.74 -5.53 -10.71
N VAL A 389 4.07 -5.85 -11.97
CA VAL A 389 3.27 -6.78 -12.79
C VAL A 389 3.66 -8.26 -12.65
N GLY A 390 4.56 -8.59 -11.73
CA GLY A 390 4.86 -9.98 -11.37
C GLY A 390 3.65 -10.67 -10.76
N ALA A 391 3.34 -11.90 -11.19
CA ALA A 391 2.20 -12.66 -10.67
C ALA A 391 2.31 -12.92 -9.16
N PHE A 392 3.53 -13.21 -8.69
CA PHE A 392 3.85 -13.42 -7.27
C PHE A 392 5.07 -12.59 -6.92
N ARG A 393 4.98 -11.82 -5.85
CA ARG A 393 6.05 -10.90 -5.44
C ARG A 393 6.19 -10.83 -3.93
N VAL A 394 7.42 -10.66 -3.47
CA VAL A 394 7.76 -10.35 -2.07
C VAL A 394 8.82 -9.25 -2.09
N LEU A 395 8.55 -8.15 -1.42
CA LEU A 395 9.43 -6.98 -1.39
C LEU A 395 10.46 -7.11 -0.27
N ASN A 396 11.63 -6.49 -0.45
CA ASN A 396 12.61 -6.34 0.61
C ASN A 396 12.21 -5.16 1.53
N PRO A 397 11.88 -5.38 2.80
CA PRO A 397 11.45 -4.31 3.71
C PRO A 397 12.59 -3.33 4.07
N ASN A 398 13.82 -3.63 3.71
CA ASN A 398 14.97 -2.73 3.88
C ASN A 398 15.42 -2.07 2.56
N SER A 399 14.79 -2.39 1.44
CA SER A 399 15.27 -1.99 0.11
C SER A 399 15.50 -0.49 -0.02
N ASP A 400 14.52 0.32 0.34
CA ASP A 400 14.64 1.77 0.17
C ASP A 400 15.60 2.41 1.16
N TYR A 401 15.73 1.84 2.36
CA TYR A 401 16.73 2.29 3.32
C TYR A 401 18.15 2.02 2.84
N GLU A 402 18.44 0.81 2.36
CA GLU A 402 19.74 0.40 1.84
C GLU A 402 20.10 1.18 0.58
N GLN A 403 19.16 1.38 -0.33
CA GLN A 403 19.36 2.19 -1.52
C GLN A 403 19.64 3.65 -1.18
N PHE A 404 18.91 4.23 -0.23
CA PHE A 404 19.12 5.59 0.22
C PHE A 404 20.53 5.77 0.81
N GLU A 405 21.01 4.86 1.66
CA GLU A 405 22.35 4.96 2.24
C GLU A 405 23.43 4.92 1.15
N ALA A 406 23.33 3.98 0.21
CA ALA A 406 24.28 3.85 -0.90
C ALA A 406 24.28 5.07 -1.82
N VAL A 407 23.10 5.52 -2.25
CA VAL A 407 22.94 6.66 -3.15
C VAL A 407 23.38 7.96 -2.48
N SER A 408 22.99 8.19 -1.23
CA SER A 408 23.38 9.38 -0.46
C SER A 408 24.91 9.44 -0.27
N ALA A 409 25.55 8.32 0.05
CA ALA A 409 27.01 8.23 0.17
C ALA A 409 27.70 8.53 -1.18
N ALA A 410 27.20 7.98 -2.28
CA ALA A 410 27.74 8.23 -3.63
C ALA A 410 27.59 9.70 -4.05
N LEU A 411 26.44 10.34 -3.78
CA LEU A 411 26.21 11.76 -4.09
C LEU A 411 27.16 12.67 -3.30
N GLN A 412 27.46 12.34 -2.04
CA GLN A 412 28.35 13.12 -1.18
C GLN A 412 29.83 12.93 -1.52
N SER A 413 30.27 11.69 -1.72
CA SER A 413 31.68 11.35 -1.95
C SER A 413 32.08 11.39 -3.41
N LYS A 414 31.14 11.28 -4.35
CA LYS A 414 31.33 11.01 -5.78
C LYS A 414 31.96 9.65 -6.07
N ASP A 415 32.03 8.77 -5.07
CA ASP A 415 32.44 7.37 -5.23
C ASP A 415 31.17 6.51 -5.42
N THR A 416 31.03 5.99 -6.63
CA THR A 416 29.86 5.19 -7.04
C THR A 416 30.08 3.67 -6.88
N SER A 417 31.17 3.24 -6.28
CA SER A 417 31.54 1.83 -6.11
C SER A 417 30.50 1.05 -5.26
N GLY A 418 29.75 1.75 -4.39
CA GLY A 418 28.67 1.19 -3.59
C GLY A 418 27.34 1.04 -4.31
N LEU A 419 27.19 1.56 -5.54
CA LEU A 419 25.95 1.43 -6.33
C LEU A 419 25.95 0.08 -7.03
N THR A 420 25.33 -0.91 -6.42
CA THR A 420 25.38 -2.30 -6.88
C THR A 420 24.18 -2.73 -7.71
N THR A 421 23.03 -2.01 -7.62
CA THR A 421 21.81 -2.33 -8.34
C THR A 421 21.43 -1.28 -9.37
N SER A 422 20.63 -1.66 -10.35
CA SER A 422 20.09 -0.71 -11.35
C SER A 422 19.23 0.38 -10.70
N GLY A 423 18.45 0.04 -9.67
CA GLY A 423 17.66 1.01 -8.90
C GLY A 423 18.51 2.07 -8.21
N MET A 424 19.62 1.69 -7.57
CA MET A 424 20.58 2.64 -6.99
C MET A 424 21.18 3.58 -8.04
N TRP A 425 21.56 3.03 -9.20
CA TRP A 425 22.08 3.83 -10.31
C TRP A 425 21.03 4.79 -10.88
N GLN A 426 19.79 4.36 -11.04
CA GLN A 426 18.71 5.21 -11.52
C GLN A 426 18.49 6.40 -10.56
N LYS A 427 18.35 6.13 -9.26
CA LYS A 427 18.14 7.16 -8.23
C LYS A 427 19.32 8.13 -8.15
N TYR A 428 20.55 7.63 -8.25
CA TYR A 428 21.76 8.47 -8.31
C TYR A 428 21.75 9.35 -9.56
N ASN A 429 21.56 8.77 -10.74
CA ASN A 429 21.58 9.49 -12.02
C ASN A 429 20.46 10.54 -12.09
N ASN A 430 19.25 10.22 -11.66
CA ASN A 430 18.15 11.17 -11.61
C ASN A 430 18.44 12.32 -10.63
N SER A 431 19.02 12.04 -9.47
CA SER A 431 19.42 13.09 -8.53
C SER A 431 20.46 14.03 -9.16
N VAL A 432 21.48 13.50 -9.84
CA VAL A 432 22.50 14.28 -10.56
C VAL A 432 21.88 15.06 -11.72
N GLU A 433 21.02 14.41 -12.51
CA GLU A 433 20.32 15.04 -13.65
C GLU A 433 19.47 16.24 -13.21
N PHE A 434 18.76 16.13 -12.08
CA PHE A 434 18.01 17.25 -11.56
C PHE A 434 18.93 18.39 -11.09
N MET A 435 20.03 18.06 -10.40
CA MET A 435 21.00 19.06 -9.92
C MET A 435 21.68 19.83 -11.07
N GLU A 436 22.00 19.16 -12.17
CA GLU A 436 22.73 19.74 -13.30
C GLU A 436 21.80 20.40 -14.32
N ASN A 437 20.71 19.76 -14.67
CA ASN A 437 19.85 20.12 -15.81
C ASN A 437 18.42 20.51 -15.41
N ALA A 438 18.04 20.27 -14.14
CA ALA A 438 16.69 20.53 -13.64
C ALA A 438 15.57 19.83 -14.46
N THR A 439 15.87 18.64 -14.95
CA THR A 439 14.90 17.81 -15.70
C THR A 439 13.72 17.44 -14.82
N PRO A 440 12.47 17.84 -15.14
CA PRO A 440 11.34 17.65 -14.24
C PRO A 440 11.13 16.19 -13.80
N GLY A 441 11.25 15.22 -14.73
CA GLY A 441 11.08 13.80 -14.42
C GLY A 441 12.08 13.24 -13.40
N ALA A 442 13.15 13.96 -13.09
CA ALA A 442 14.19 13.56 -12.15
C ALA A 442 13.98 14.14 -10.73
N VAL A 443 13.00 15.04 -10.54
CA VAL A 443 12.79 15.75 -9.27
C VAL A 443 12.37 14.81 -8.13
N GLY A 444 11.69 13.71 -8.45
CA GLY A 444 11.25 12.72 -7.45
C GLY A 444 12.41 12.16 -6.65
N ASP A 445 13.37 11.54 -7.33
CA ASP A 445 14.57 10.98 -6.71
C ASP A 445 15.43 12.05 -6.03
N TYR A 446 15.53 13.24 -6.65
CA TYR A 446 16.26 14.35 -6.04
C TYR A 446 15.65 14.76 -4.69
N LEU A 447 14.34 14.99 -4.59
CA LEU A 447 13.69 15.40 -3.34
C LEU A 447 13.60 14.28 -2.32
N GLN A 448 13.58 13.04 -2.76
CA GLN A 448 13.56 11.89 -1.86
C GLN A 448 14.95 11.61 -1.27
N GLN A 449 16.05 11.75 -2.04
CA GLN A 449 17.38 11.28 -1.65
C GLN A 449 18.52 12.28 -1.89
N GLY A 450 18.47 13.10 -2.95
CA GLY A 450 19.60 13.92 -3.42
C GLY A 450 19.62 15.34 -2.90
N ALA A 451 18.49 15.91 -2.53
CA ALA A 451 18.39 17.29 -2.06
C ALA A 451 19.08 17.52 -0.71
N PRO A 452 19.58 18.74 -0.44
CA PRO A 452 20.12 19.08 0.88
C PRO A 452 19.14 18.85 2.04
N LYS A 453 17.84 19.02 1.78
CA LYS A 453 16.73 18.62 2.63
C LYS A 453 15.91 17.61 1.86
N ASN A 454 16.13 16.36 2.07
CA ASN A 454 15.41 15.28 1.39
C ASN A 454 14.60 14.44 2.38
N ALA A 455 13.55 13.82 1.86
CA ALA A 455 12.58 13.10 2.68
C ALA A 455 13.22 11.92 3.43
N TYR A 456 14.08 11.14 2.77
CA TYR A 456 14.67 9.95 3.40
C TYR A 456 15.69 10.27 4.49
N SER A 457 16.43 11.39 4.39
CA SER A 457 17.27 11.86 5.51
C SER A 457 16.44 12.16 6.75
N LEU A 458 15.26 12.77 6.58
CA LEU A 458 14.36 13.06 7.69
C LEU A 458 13.67 11.81 8.21
N ALA A 459 13.24 10.91 7.33
CA ALA A 459 12.66 9.62 7.71
C ALA A 459 13.67 8.78 8.52
N LYS A 460 14.92 8.68 8.02
CA LYS A 460 16.01 8.02 8.75
C LYS A 460 16.21 8.61 10.14
N LYS A 461 16.21 9.93 10.27
CA LYS A 461 16.32 10.60 11.57
C LYS A 461 15.20 10.20 12.52
N VAL A 462 13.96 10.12 12.04
CA VAL A 462 12.79 9.67 12.82
C VAL A 462 12.98 8.23 13.29
N LEU A 463 13.38 7.34 12.39
CA LEU A 463 13.56 5.92 12.68
C LEU A 463 14.72 5.68 13.66
N ASP A 464 15.89 6.29 13.42
CA ASP A 464 17.07 6.17 14.27
C ASP A 464 16.83 6.71 15.70
N SER A 465 15.97 7.70 15.85
CA SER A 465 15.61 8.28 17.16
C SER A 465 14.39 7.61 17.81
N GLU A 466 13.77 6.64 17.15
CA GLU A 466 12.53 5.97 17.57
C GLU A 466 11.41 7.00 17.90
N ASN A 467 11.40 8.14 17.20
CA ASN A 467 10.42 9.20 17.44
C ASN A 467 9.09 8.92 16.69
N TYR A 468 8.47 7.80 16.99
CA TYR A 468 7.20 7.40 16.39
C TYR A 468 6.30 6.62 17.37
N THR A 469 5.03 6.55 17.02
CA THR A 469 4.04 5.67 17.64
C THR A 469 3.65 4.62 16.61
N LYS A 470 3.93 3.35 16.91
CA LYS A 470 3.57 2.23 16.03
C LYS A 470 2.16 1.75 16.36
N THR A 471 1.37 1.44 15.32
CA THR A 471 0.06 0.81 15.56
C THR A 471 0.22 -0.47 16.35
N ALA A 472 -0.69 -0.72 17.28
CA ALA A 472 -0.77 -2.01 17.99
C ALA A 472 -1.57 -3.06 17.20
N LEU A 473 -2.27 -2.65 16.14
CA LEU A 473 -3.03 -3.56 15.27
C LEU A 473 -2.17 -4.03 14.10
N TRP A 474 -1.71 -5.27 14.14
CA TRP A 474 -1.07 -5.94 13.01
C TRP A 474 -1.54 -7.37 12.85
N GLY A 475 -1.38 -7.90 11.64
CA GLY A 475 -1.83 -9.22 11.32
C GLY A 475 -3.32 -9.29 11.05
N VAL A 476 -3.99 -10.23 11.69
CA VAL A 476 -5.39 -10.54 11.40
C VAL A 476 -6.32 -9.44 11.92
N THR A 477 -6.90 -8.68 11.01
CA THR A 477 -7.92 -7.67 11.33
C THR A 477 -9.22 -8.37 11.75
N PRO A 478 -9.83 -8.03 12.91
CA PRO A 478 -11.13 -8.56 13.29
C PRO A 478 -12.20 -8.29 12.21
N GLU A 479 -13.08 -9.27 11.95
CA GLU A 479 -14.10 -9.18 10.90
C GLU A 479 -15.00 -7.96 11.04
N VAL A 480 -15.28 -7.56 12.26
CA VAL A 480 -16.07 -6.38 12.58
C VAL A 480 -15.50 -5.10 11.98
N LEU A 481 -14.16 -4.94 11.93
CA LEU A 481 -13.52 -3.79 11.28
C LEU A 481 -13.75 -3.79 9.76
N SER A 482 -13.73 -4.95 9.14
CA SER A 482 -14.06 -5.06 7.70
C SER A 482 -15.53 -4.80 7.42
N SER A 483 -16.42 -5.16 8.36
CA SER A 483 -17.87 -5.01 8.20
C SER A 483 -18.36 -3.58 8.41
N TYR A 484 -17.76 -2.85 9.35
CA TYR A 484 -18.21 -1.50 9.72
C TYR A 484 -17.25 -0.39 9.26
N GLY A 485 -16.03 -0.72 8.81
CA GLY A 485 -14.96 0.25 8.55
C GLY A 485 -15.42 1.46 7.74
N THR A 486 -15.95 1.26 6.55
CA THR A 486 -16.46 2.35 5.70
C THR A 486 -17.51 3.23 6.42
N THR A 487 -18.46 2.62 7.14
CA THR A 487 -19.47 3.38 7.87
C THR A 487 -18.86 4.20 9.02
N LEU A 488 -17.87 3.61 9.71
CA LEU A 488 -17.18 4.29 10.82
C LEU A 488 -16.32 5.45 10.31
N ASP A 489 -15.64 5.27 9.18
CA ASP A 489 -14.81 6.29 8.53
C ASP A 489 -15.68 7.44 7.98
N ASP A 490 -16.82 7.12 7.35
CA ASP A 490 -17.77 8.12 6.86
C ASP A 490 -18.31 9.02 8.01
N ILE A 491 -18.64 8.43 9.17
CA ILE A 491 -19.10 9.17 10.35
C ILE A 491 -18.02 10.16 10.82
N LEU A 492 -16.77 9.75 10.87
CA LEU A 492 -15.66 10.60 11.29
C LEU A 492 -15.40 11.70 10.28
N THR A 493 -15.27 11.35 9.00
CA THR A 493 -14.98 12.30 7.91
C THR A 493 -16.08 13.36 7.80
N GLU A 494 -17.35 12.96 7.81
CA GLU A 494 -18.48 13.89 7.78
C GLU A 494 -18.51 14.79 9.02
N GLY A 495 -18.33 14.21 10.21
CA GLY A 495 -18.35 14.92 11.47
C GLY A 495 -17.20 15.93 11.58
N PHE A 496 -15.98 15.52 11.24
CA PHE A 496 -14.79 16.38 11.26
C PHE A 496 -14.90 17.50 10.23
N THR A 497 -15.35 17.20 9.01
CA THR A 497 -15.60 18.21 7.98
C THR A 497 -16.57 19.29 8.46
N LYS A 498 -17.67 18.93 9.13
CA LYS A 498 -18.63 19.89 9.70
C LYS A 498 -18.00 20.81 10.76
N ILE A 499 -17.16 20.24 11.63
CA ILE A 499 -16.43 21.01 12.65
C ILE A 499 -15.42 21.95 11.98
N ILE A 500 -14.62 21.46 11.05
CA ILE A 500 -13.61 22.26 10.34
C ILE A 500 -14.26 23.43 9.62
N MET A 501 -15.34 23.18 8.88
CA MET A 501 -16.08 24.23 8.17
C MET A 501 -16.84 25.19 9.10
N GLY A 502 -16.96 24.88 10.40
CA GLY A 502 -17.67 25.69 11.39
C GLY A 502 -19.19 25.63 11.25
N SER A 503 -19.74 24.65 10.52
CA SER A 503 -21.18 24.39 10.51
C SER A 503 -21.67 23.74 11.80
N GLU A 504 -20.75 23.06 12.49
CA GLU A 504 -20.95 22.55 13.85
C GLU A 504 -19.82 23.08 14.78
N SER A 505 -20.13 23.22 16.09
CA SER A 505 -19.14 23.63 17.07
C SER A 505 -18.18 22.48 17.41
N ILE A 506 -17.06 22.80 18.06
CA ILE A 506 -16.10 21.76 18.50
C ILE A 506 -16.74 20.75 19.49
N ASP A 507 -17.79 21.12 20.21
CA ASP A 507 -18.51 20.19 21.10
C ASP A 507 -19.25 19.09 20.33
N TYR A 508 -19.48 19.28 19.03
CA TYR A 508 -20.04 18.25 18.15
C TYR A 508 -19.12 17.03 18.02
N PHE A 509 -17.81 17.18 18.30
CA PHE A 509 -16.90 16.05 18.36
C PHE A 509 -17.41 14.92 19.28
N ASP A 510 -17.95 15.27 20.45
CA ASP A 510 -18.45 14.29 21.39
C ASP A 510 -19.69 13.53 20.83
N VAL A 511 -20.48 14.21 19.99
CA VAL A 511 -21.61 13.61 19.27
C VAL A 511 -21.10 12.66 18.16
N VAL A 512 -20.08 13.07 17.41
CA VAL A 512 -19.43 12.23 16.39
C VAL A 512 -18.90 10.95 17.01
N VAL A 513 -18.16 11.05 18.13
CA VAL A 513 -17.65 9.88 18.86
C VAL A 513 -18.76 8.96 19.36
N GLN A 514 -19.88 9.53 19.87
CA GLN A 514 -21.04 8.74 20.29
C GLN A 514 -21.68 8.01 19.08
N ASN A 515 -21.83 8.69 17.95
CA ASN A 515 -22.36 8.07 16.72
C ASN A 515 -21.44 6.96 16.21
N TRP A 516 -20.13 7.18 16.20
CA TRP A 516 -19.12 6.20 15.84
C TRP A 516 -19.23 4.95 16.72
N ARG A 517 -19.30 5.14 18.06
CA ARG A 517 -19.48 4.03 19.01
C ARG A 517 -20.76 3.24 18.75
N ALA A 518 -21.88 3.95 18.56
CA ALA A 518 -23.20 3.35 18.34
C ALA A 518 -23.29 2.61 16.98
N ALA A 519 -22.54 3.03 15.98
CA ALA A 519 -22.52 2.42 14.65
C ALA A 519 -21.64 1.16 14.55
N GLY A 520 -21.03 0.71 15.65
CA GLY A 520 -20.17 -0.48 15.69
C GLY A 520 -18.76 -0.22 16.25
N GLY A 521 -18.42 1.02 16.57
CA GLY A 521 -17.09 1.37 17.08
C GLY A 521 -16.75 0.74 18.43
N ASP A 522 -17.72 0.60 19.33
CA ASP A 522 -17.53 -0.12 20.60
C ASP A 522 -17.31 -1.61 20.36
N GLU A 523 -18.07 -2.22 19.42
CA GLU A 523 -17.90 -3.62 19.04
C GLU A 523 -16.52 -3.84 18.38
N ALA A 524 -16.11 -2.95 17.49
CA ALA A 524 -14.80 -2.96 16.87
C ALA A 524 -13.67 -2.85 17.91
N THR A 525 -13.81 -1.93 18.87
CA THR A 525 -12.84 -1.75 19.95
C THR A 525 -12.73 -3.00 20.82
N GLN A 526 -13.86 -3.61 21.17
CA GLN A 526 -13.86 -4.85 21.96
C GLN A 526 -13.19 -5.99 21.17
N ALA A 527 -13.55 -6.17 19.90
CA ALA A 527 -12.99 -7.23 19.06
C ALA A 527 -11.47 -7.10 18.87
N VAL A 528 -10.97 -5.86 18.72
CA VAL A 528 -9.53 -5.59 18.65
C VAL A 528 -8.86 -5.98 19.99
N ASN A 529 -9.41 -5.55 21.13
CA ASN A 529 -8.84 -5.89 22.43
C ASN A 529 -8.86 -7.40 22.68
N ASP A 530 -9.95 -8.10 22.35
CA ASP A 530 -10.05 -9.55 22.50
C ASP A 530 -9.04 -10.29 21.61
N ALA A 531 -8.84 -9.84 20.37
CA ALA A 531 -7.89 -10.43 19.44
C ALA A 531 -6.42 -10.29 19.90
N TYR A 532 -6.12 -9.22 20.63
CA TYR A 532 -4.77 -8.92 21.13
C TYR A 532 -4.59 -9.22 22.63
N GLY A 533 -5.56 -9.87 23.26
CA GLY A 533 -5.47 -10.33 24.66
C GLY A 533 -5.38 -9.19 25.69
N LYS A 534 -6.03 -8.05 25.42
CA LYS A 534 -6.01 -6.84 26.24
C LYS A 534 -7.26 -6.68 27.12
#